data_5252114f6e467ae263772d0c57bc8ad3
#
_entry.id   5252114f6e467ae263772d0c57bc8ad3
#
_cell.length_a   1.000
_cell.length_b   1.000
_cell.length_c   1.000
_cell.angle_alpha   90.00
_cell.angle_beta   90.00
_cell.angle_gamma   90.00
#
_symmetry.space_group_name_H-M   'P 1'
#
loop_
_entity.id
_entity.type
_entity.pdbx_description
1 polymer ?
#
loop_
_entity_poly.entity_id
_entity_poly.type
_entity_poly.pdbx_seq_one_letter_code
_entity_poly.pdbx_strand_id
1 'polypeptide(L)'
;MLLVALLSLLISFTGITDHPRLLLPQGEEQLVLQAVEADEGIAKVHQCILEQSEAFLTSSPVIYKKEGKRLLFVSREAMKRIFYLSYAYRMTGEERYAARAVQEMLQVCSFADWNPSHFLDTAEMALGVAIGYDWLYDYMSEEDKAAVRKGLIDNAYSEATGRFTGFYKNANNWNQVCNAGLLYAALALYEDTPEES
;
A
#
# COMPACT_ATOMS: atom_id res chain seq x y z
N MET A 1 -22.55 37.56 -8.07
CA MET A 1 -22.75 36.42 -7.16
C MET A 1 -22.42 35.05 -7.79
N LEU A 2 -22.75 34.77 -9.04
CA LEU A 2 -22.44 33.48 -9.68
C LEU A 2 -20.94 33.22 -9.87
N LEU A 3 -20.14 34.25 -10.18
CA LEU A 3 -18.70 34.16 -10.41
C LEU A 3 -17.91 33.81 -9.13
N VAL A 4 -18.37 34.28 -7.97
CA VAL A 4 -17.72 34.01 -6.67
C VAL A 4 -18.02 32.60 -6.21
N ALA A 5 -19.22 32.05 -6.51
CA ALA A 5 -19.58 30.68 -6.21
C ALA A 5 -18.80 29.66 -7.10
N LEU A 6 -18.52 30.02 -8.35
CA LEU A 6 -17.68 29.19 -9.24
C LEU A 6 -16.19 29.20 -8.80
N LEU A 7 -15.68 30.32 -8.29
CA LEU A 7 -14.32 30.40 -7.76
C LEU A 7 -14.18 29.60 -6.47
N SER A 8 -15.19 29.59 -5.59
CA SER A 8 -15.18 28.77 -4.36
C SER A 8 -15.25 27.28 -4.65
N LEU A 9 -15.91 26.87 -5.73
CA LEU A 9 -15.95 25.46 -6.15
C LEU A 9 -14.60 24.98 -6.75
N LEU A 10 -13.84 25.90 -7.35
CA LEU A 10 -12.51 25.60 -7.90
C LEU A 10 -11.42 25.51 -6.79
N ILE A 11 -11.62 26.17 -5.66
CA ILE A 11 -10.69 26.14 -4.53
C ILE A 11 -10.86 24.85 -3.68
N SER A 12 -12.02 24.17 -3.79
CA SER A 12 -12.26 22.92 -3.07
C SER A 12 -11.64 21.68 -3.74
N PHE A 13 -10.92 21.83 -4.85
CA PHE A 13 -10.28 20.73 -5.58
C PHE A 13 -8.75 20.72 -5.45
N THR A 14 -8.17 21.52 -4.56
CA THR A 14 -6.72 21.63 -4.39
C THR A 14 -6.25 21.00 -3.09
N GLY A 15 -6.45 19.72 -2.92
CA GLY A 15 -5.83 19.04 -1.80
C GLY A 15 -6.00 17.54 -1.94
N ILE A 16 -4.94 16.84 -2.29
CA ILE A 16 -4.77 15.48 -1.85
C ILE A 16 -4.83 15.55 -0.33
N THR A 17 -5.77 14.82 0.27
CA THR A 17 -5.98 14.83 1.73
C THR A 17 -4.74 14.28 2.44
N ASP A 18 -4.56 14.67 3.70
CA ASP A 18 -3.53 14.10 4.57
C ASP A 18 -3.64 12.57 4.65
N HIS A 19 -2.57 11.91 5.03
CA HIS A 19 -2.57 10.47 5.29
C HIS A 19 -3.44 10.10 6.51
N PRO A 20 -4.09 8.93 6.50
CA PRO A 20 -4.29 8.01 5.38
C PRO A 20 -5.37 8.49 4.40
N ARG A 21 -5.13 8.31 3.11
CA ARG A 21 -6.00 8.78 2.01
C ARG A 21 -6.39 7.69 1.01
N LEU A 22 -5.66 6.57 1.02
CA LEU A 22 -5.88 5.46 0.08
C LEU A 22 -6.88 4.45 0.63
N LEU A 23 -7.88 4.10 -0.14
CA LEU A 23 -8.92 3.08 0.13
C LEU A 23 -9.77 3.33 1.39
N LEU A 24 -9.20 3.77 2.47
CA LEU A 24 -9.87 4.07 3.72
C LEU A 24 -9.28 5.37 4.28
N PRO A 25 -9.82 6.54 3.91
CA PRO A 25 -9.40 7.84 4.43
C PRO A 25 -9.49 7.94 5.95
N GLN A 26 -8.77 8.91 6.51
CA GLN A 26 -8.78 9.17 7.94
C GLN A 26 -10.21 9.48 8.44
N GLY A 27 -10.60 8.83 9.53
CA GLY A 27 -11.91 9.03 10.17
C GLY A 27 -13.02 8.13 9.62
N GLU A 28 -12.78 7.34 8.58
CA GLU A 28 -13.77 6.41 8.03
C GLU A 28 -13.78 5.03 8.73
N GLU A 29 -12.91 4.78 9.72
CA GLU A 29 -12.87 3.54 10.50
C GLU A 29 -14.21 3.21 11.13
N GLN A 30 -14.96 4.23 11.59
CA GLN A 30 -16.27 4.06 12.19
C GLN A 30 -17.30 3.52 11.19
N LEU A 31 -17.19 3.86 9.90
CA LEU A 31 -18.09 3.31 8.87
C LEU A 31 -17.85 1.81 8.69
N VAL A 32 -16.59 1.39 8.73
CA VAL A 32 -16.24 -0.04 8.67
C VAL A 32 -16.78 -0.78 9.90
N LEU A 33 -16.59 -0.24 11.11
CA LEU A 33 -17.07 -0.87 12.35
C LEU A 33 -18.59 -0.94 12.39
N GLN A 34 -19.31 0.08 11.93
CA GLN A 34 -20.77 0.03 11.78
C GLN A 34 -21.22 -1.04 10.79
N ALA A 35 -20.50 -1.21 9.67
CA ALA A 35 -20.80 -2.28 8.72
C ALA A 35 -20.54 -3.67 9.32
N VAL A 36 -19.50 -3.82 10.13
CA VAL A 36 -19.19 -5.05 10.88
C VAL A 36 -20.31 -5.40 11.86
N GLU A 37 -20.86 -4.41 12.56
CA GLU A 37 -21.99 -4.61 13.48
C GLU A 37 -23.29 -4.95 12.75
N ALA A 38 -23.49 -4.41 11.55
CA ALA A 38 -24.74 -4.53 10.81
C ALA A 38 -24.85 -5.80 9.94
N ASP A 39 -23.73 -6.43 9.57
CA ASP A 39 -23.71 -7.55 8.61
C ASP A 39 -22.79 -8.70 9.08
N GLU A 40 -23.38 -9.89 9.26
CA GLU A 40 -22.65 -11.08 9.70
C GLU A 40 -21.55 -11.53 8.72
N GLY A 41 -21.72 -11.29 7.42
CA GLY A 41 -20.70 -11.63 6.41
C GLY A 41 -19.48 -10.73 6.55
N ILE A 42 -19.69 -9.42 6.72
CA ILE A 42 -18.63 -8.43 6.97
C ILE A 42 -17.96 -8.74 8.33
N ALA A 43 -18.74 -9.05 9.37
CA ALA A 43 -18.20 -9.44 10.67
C ALA A 43 -17.27 -10.66 10.59
N LYS A 44 -17.63 -11.68 9.83
CA LYS A 44 -16.76 -12.87 9.61
C LYS A 44 -15.48 -12.52 8.88
N VAL A 45 -15.53 -11.65 7.87
CA VAL A 45 -14.33 -11.20 7.16
C VAL A 45 -13.42 -10.39 8.10
N HIS A 46 -13.98 -9.44 8.84
CA HIS A 46 -13.26 -8.65 9.84
C HIS A 46 -12.55 -9.55 10.85
N GLN A 47 -13.28 -10.49 11.45
CA GLN A 47 -12.73 -11.45 12.41
C GLN A 47 -11.59 -12.29 11.81
N CYS A 48 -11.77 -12.77 10.58
CA CYS A 48 -10.73 -13.52 9.86
C CYS A 48 -9.44 -12.68 9.66
N ILE A 49 -9.58 -11.40 9.32
CA ILE A 49 -8.43 -10.50 9.16
C ILE A 49 -7.71 -10.32 10.50
N LEU A 50 -8.43 -10.10 11.60
CA LEU A 50 -7.82 -9.96 12.92
C LEU A 50 -7.09 -11.24 13.37
N GLU A 51 -7.69 -12.42 13.18
CA GLU A 51 -7.08 -13.72 13.49
C GLU A 51 -5.81 -13.97 12.69
N GLN A 52 -5.82 -13.65 11.39
CA GLN A 52 -4.63 -13.74 10.54
C GLN A 52 -3.55 -12.74 10.97
N SER A 53 -3.94 -11.51 11.32
CA SER A 53 -3.02 -10.48 11.82
C SER A 53 -2.34 -10.92 13.11
N GLU A 54 -3.07 -11.54 14.04
CA GLU A 54 -2.52 -12.13 15.25
C GLU A 54 -1.48 -13.22 14.94
N ALA A 55 -1.77 -14.10 13.99
CA ALA A 55 -0.84 -15.14 13.56
C ALA A 55 0.44 -14.56 12.93
N PHE A 56 0.34 -13.41 12.23
CA PHE A 56 1.49 -12.76 11.61
C PHE A 56 2.45 -12.15 12.63
N LEU A 57 2.01 -11.79 13.84
CA LEU A 57 2.89 -11.24 14.88
C LEU A 57 4.06 -12.15 15.22
N THR A 58 3.85 -13.46 15.16
CA THR A 58 4.85 -14.47 15.49
C THR A 58 5.44 -15.20 14.29
N SER A 59 4.95 -14.89 13.06
CA SER A 59 5.46 -15.49 11.83
C SER A 59 6.88 -15.01 11.53
N SER A 60 7.69 -15.84 10.87
CA SER A 60 8.94 -15.37 10.28
C SER A 60 8.66 -14.32 9.20
N PRO A 61 9.50 -13.28 9.08
CA PRO A 61 9.37 -12.31 7.99
C PRO A 61 9.43 -12.98 6.61
N VAL A 62 8.83 -12.34 5.61
CA VAL A 62 8.96 -12.81 4.23
C VAL A 62 10.42 -12.77 3.78
N ILE A 63 10.82 -13.74 2.98
CA ILE A 63 12.17 -13.85 2.44
C ILE A 63 12.14 -13.79 0.91
N TYR A 64 13.19 -13.23 0.30
CA TYR A 64 13.33 -13.21 -1.15
C TYR A 64 13.51 -14.63 -1.69
N LYS A 65 12.47 -15.21 -2.26
CA LYS A 65 12.51 -16.55 -2.81
C LYS A 65 11.67 -16.65 -4.08
N LYS A 66 12.31 -16.82 -5.22
CA LYS A 66 11.61 -17.03 -6.49
C LYS A 66 11.14 -18.49 -6.63
N GLU A 67 9.95 -18.66 -7.20
CA GLU A 67 9.47 -19.94 -7.73
C GLU A 67 9.58 -19.89 -9.26
N GLY A 68 10.56 -20.62 -9.79
CA GLY A 68 10.97 -20.48 -11.18
C GLY A 68 11.49 -19.06 -11.46
N LYS A 69 10.77 -18.31 -12.31
CA LYS A 69 11.11 -16.92 -12.66
C LYS A 69 10.30 -15.86 -11.89
N ARG A 70 9.44 -16.26 -10.93
CA ARG A 70 8.46 -15.39 -10.30
C ARG A 70 8.73 -15.19 -8.81
N LEU A 71 8.62 -13.96 -8.36
CA LEU A 71 8.59 -13.55 -6.95
C LEU A 71 7.14 -13.41 -6.44
N LEU A 72 6.14 -13.66 -7.28
CA LEU A 72 4.74 -13.30 -7.10
C LEU A 72 4.12 -13.81 -5.79
N PHE A 73 4.49 -15.01 -5.35
CA PHE A 73 4.02 -15.55 -4.07
C PHE A 73 4.53 -14.73 -2.88
N VAL A 74 5.78 -14.27 -2.95
CA VAL A 74 6.37 -13.40 -1.91
C VAL A 74 5.69 -12.02 -1.92
N SER A 75 5.49 -11.43 -3.11
CA SER A 75 4.81 -10.15 -3.25
C SER A 75 3.39 -10.20 -2.68
N ARG A 76 2.63 -11.23 -2.99
CA ARG A 76 1.27 -11.43 -2.48
C ARG A 76 1.22 -11.71 -0.98
N GLU A 77 2.15 -12.50 -0.46
CA GLU A 77 2.22 -12.75 0.98
C GLU A 77 2.60 -11.47 1.73
N ALA A 78 3.56 -10.70 1.24
CA ALA A 78 3.93 -9.40 1.80
C ALA A 78 2.74 -8.42 1.77
N MET A 79 2.10 -8.25 0.61
CA MET A 79 0.93 -7.41 0.44
C MET A 79 -0.18 -7.81 1.43
N LYS A 80 -0.50 -9.10 1.55
CA LYS A 80 -1.50 -9.59 2.50
C LYS A 80 -1.15 -9.25 3.94
N ARG A 81 0.10 -9.49 4.36
CA ARG A 81 0.54 -9.21 5.74
C ARG A 81 0.48 -7.73 6.05
N ILE A 82 1.07 -6.90 5.19
CA ILE A 82 1.08 -5.45 5.36
C ILE A 82 -0.36 -4.93 5.45
N PHE A 83 -1.24 -5.35 4.53
CA PHE A 83 -2.62 -4.89 4.48
C PHE A 83 -3.41 -5.31 5.72
N TYR A 84 -3.33 -6.58 6.12
CA TYR A 84 -4.08 -7.10 7.27
C TYR A 84 -3.60 -6.49 8.60
N LEU A 85 -2.28 -6.39 8.78
CA LEU A 85 -1.71 -5.79 9.99
C LEU A 85 -2.03 -4.29 10.08
N SER A 86 -1.94 -3.54 8.97
CA SER A 86 -2.30 -2.13 8.94
C SER A 86 -3.80 -1.93 9.21
N TYR A 87 -4.66 -2.79 8.63
CA TYR A 87 -6.09 -2.81 8.92
C TYR A 87 -6.36 -3.09 10.41
N ALA A 88 -5.72 -4.12 10.97
CA ALA A 88 -5.88 -4.47 12.38
C ALA A 88 -5.50 -3.30 13.30
N TYR A 89 -4.38 -2.62 13.03
CA TYR A 89 -4.00 -1.40 13.74
C TYR A 89 -5.07 -0.31 13.64
N ARG A 90 -5.56 -0.02 12.45
CA ARG A 90 -6.57 1.03 12.24
C ARG A 90 -7.90 0.72 12.92
N MET A 91 -8.30 -0.55 12.98
CA MET A 91 -9.56 -0.96 13.61
C MET A 91 -9.46 -1.07 15.14
N THR A 92 -8.28 -1.42 15.69
CA THR A 92 -8.12 -1.70 17.12
C THR A 92 -7.31 -0.66 17.89
N GLY A 93 -6.46 0.12 17.20
CA GLY A 93 -5.48 1.01 17.82
C GLY A 93 -4.28 0.30 18.45
N GLU A 94 -4.15 -1.03 18.29
CA GLU A 94 -3.08 -1.80 18.90
C GLU A 94 -1.76 -1.66 18.13
N GLU A 95 -0.80 -0.91 18.66
CA GLU A 95 0.50 -0.60 18.02
C GLU A 95 1.32 -1.82 17.62
N ARG A 96 1.13 -2.97 18.27
CA ARG A 96 1.84 -4.21 17.91
C ARG A 96 1.59 -4.62 16.44
N TYR A 97 0.41 -4.35 15.91
CA TYR A 97 0.11 -4.61 14.50
C TYR A 97 0.83 -3.62 13.57
N ALA A 98 0.83 -2.33 13.93
CA ALA A 98 1.57 -1.31 13.17
C ALA A 98 3.07 -1.61 13.16
N ALA A 99 3.66 -1.90 14.33
CA ALA A 99 5.08 -2.26 14.44
C ALA A 99 5.44 -3.44 13.55
N ARG A 100 4.59 -4.48 13.51
CA ARG A 100 4.84 -5.63 12.66
C ARG A 100 4.65 -5.31 11.17
N ALA A 101 3.68 -4.51 10.79
CA ALA A 101 3.50 -4.10 9.40
C ALA A 101 4.69 -3.28 8.88
N VAL A 102 5.23 -2.37 9.71
CA VAL A 102 6.44 -1.61 9.38
C VAL A 102 7.63 -2.55 9.18
N GLN A 103 7.82 -3.55 10.05
CA GLN A 103 8.87 -4.55 9.87
C GLN A 103 8.75 -5.31 8.54
N GLU A 104 7.55 -5.71 8.13
CA GLU A 104 7.33 -6.38 6.84
C GLU A 104 7.63 -5.44 5.66
N MET A 105 7.24 -4.16 5.74
CA MET A 105 7.58 -3.17 4.71
C MET A 105 9.09 -2.95 4.59
N LEU A 106 9.79 -2.72 5.71
CA LEU A 106 11.24 -2.55 5.73
C LEU A 106 11.97 -3.79 5.19
N GLN A 107 11.48 -4.98 5.54
CA GLN A 107 12.03 -6.24 5.05
C GLN A 107 11.96 -6.33 3.53
N VAL A 108 10.81 -6.06 2.91
CA VAL A 108 10.68 -6.15 1.45
C VAL A 108 11.36 -5.00 0.72
N CYS A 109 11.44 -3.82 1.33
CA CYS A 109 12.21 -2.69 0.81
C CYS A 109 13.72 -2.94 0.84
N SER A 110 14.20 -3.83 1.70
CA SER A 110 15.60 -4.25 1.76
C SER A 110 16.00 -5.26 0.69
N PHE A 111 15.06 -5.80 -0.09
CA PHE A 111 15.37 -6.72 -1.18
C PHE A 111 16.18 -6.02 -2.27
N ALA A 112 17.03 -6.76 -2.96
CA ALA A 112 17.84 -6.23 -4.05
C ALA A 112 17.03 -5.76 -5.27
N ASP A 113 15.86 -6.34 -5.47
CA ASP A 113 14.86 -5.97 -6.46
C ASP A 113 13.49 -6.59 -6.09
N TRP A 114 12.43 -6.19 -6.80
CA TRP A 114 11.10 -6.82 -6.72
C TRP A 114 10.77 -7.64 -7.97
N ASN A 115 11.79 -8.19 -8.62
CA ASN A 115 11.68 -9.00 -9.84
C ASN A 115 11.04 -8.27 -11.04
N PRO A 116 11.57 -7.11 -11.47
CA PRO A 116 10.95 -6.29 -12.50
C PRO A 116 10.86 -6.99 -13.88
N SER A 117 11.60 -8.07 -14.10
CA SER A 117 11.49 -8.89 -15.30
C SER A 117 10.11 -9.59 -15.41
N HIS A 118 9.39 -9.74 -14.30
CA HIS A 118 7.99 -10.15 -14.23
C HIS A 118 7.21 -9.09 -13.46
N PHE A 119 6.90 -7.97 -14.10
CA PHE A 119 6.46 -6.72 -13.46
C PHE A 119 5.20 -6.84 -12.59
N LEU A 120 4.40 -7.88 -12.71
CA LEU A 120 3.31 -8.18 -11.76
C LEU A 120 3.84 -8.35 -10.34
N ASP A 121 5.01 -8.95 -10.17
CA ASP A 121 5.64 -9.16 -8.87
C ASP A 121 5.97 -7.81 -8.21
N THR A 122 6.59 -6.92 -9.00
CA THR A 122 6.90 -5.54 -8.60
C THR A 122 5.65 -4.75 -8.26
N ALA A 123 4.63 -4.81 -9.11
CA ALA A 123 3.42 -4.00 -8.96
C ALA A 123 2.58 -4.41 -7.76
N GLU A 124 2.42 -5.71 -7.51
CA GLU A 124 1.68 -6.21 -6.35
C GLU A 124 2.46 -5.92 -5.04
N MET A 125 3.80 -5.97 -5.06
CA MET A 125 4.61 -5.54 -3.93
C MET A 125 4.46 -4.03 -3.67
N ALA A 126 4.56 -3.20 -4.72
CA ALA A 126 4.41 -1.76 -4.63
C ALA A 126 3.04 -1.36 -4.06
N LEU A 127 1.96 -2.02 -4.52
CA LEU A 127 0.61 -1.81 -3.99
C LEU A 127 0.55 -2.05 -2.47
N GLY A 128 1.06 -3.19 -2.01
CA GLY A 128 1.04 -3.54 -0.59
C GLY A 128 1.83 -2.54 0.26
N VAL A 129 3.04 -2.20 -0.19
CA VAL A 129 3.91 -1.23 0.51
C VAL A 129 3.30 0.17 0.50
N ALA A 130 2.71 0.62 -0.62
CA ALA A 130 2.07 1.93 -0.71
C ALA A 130 0.88 2.09 0.26
N ILE A 131 0.02 1.07 0.36
CA ILE A 131 -1.10 1.09 1.30
C ILE A 131 -0.60 1.07 2.75
N GLY A 132 0.40 0.24 3.05
CA GLY A 132 0.99 0.21 4.39
C GLY A 132 1.63 1.54 4.77
N TYR A 133 2.37 2.17 3.84
CA TYR A 133 2.96 3.49 4.01
C TYR A 133 1.90 4.55 4.31
N ASP A 134 0.84 4.60 3.50
CA ASP A 134 -0.25 5.56 3.67
C ASP A 134 -1.01 5.34 5.00
N TRP A 135 -1.36 4.10 5.32
CA TRP A 135 -2.17 3.78 6.50
C TRP A 135 -1.41 3.88 7.83
N LEU A 136 -0.08 3.80 7.80
CA LEU A 136 0.78 3.87 8.97
C LEU A 136 1.66 5.13 8.99
N TYR A 137 1.37 6.11 8.13
CA TYR A 137 2.19 7.31 7.97
C TYR A 137 2.49 8.01 9.29
N ASP A 138 1.48 8.26 10.11
CA ASP A 138 1.61 8.94 11.39
C ASP A 138 2.29 8.07 12.47
N TYR A 139 2.30 6.75 12.29
CA TYR A 139 2.95 5.81 13.19
C TYR A 139 4.46 5.67 12.90
N MET A 140 4.86 5.72 11.63
CA MET A 140 6.24 5.50 11.21
C MET A 140 7.17 6.64 11.62
N SER A 141 8.41 6.28 12.02
CA SER A 141 9.50 7.24 12.15
C SER A 141 9.90 7.83 10.79
N GLU A 142 10.54 9.01 10.78
CA GLU A 142 11.05 9.61 9.54
C GLU A 142 12.11 8.73 8.84
N GLU A 143 12.87 7.95 9.63
CA GLU A 143 13.83 6.98 9.10
C GLU A 143 13.12 5.84 8.36
N ASP A 144 12.07 5.28 8.96
CA ASP A 144 11.27 4.22 8.33
C ASP A 144 10.57 4.73 7.07
N LYS A 145 9.97 5.93 7.12
CA LYS A 145 9.37 6.58 5.95
C LYS A 145 10.40 6.73 4.82
N ALA A 146 11.59 7.23 5.13
CA ALA A 146 12.65 7.40 4.14
C ALA A 146 13.09 6.07 3.53
N ALA A 147 13.19 5.01 4.33
CA ALA A 147 13.55 3.67 3.85
C ALA A 147 12.45 3.08 2.93
N VAL A 148 11.18 3.25 3.30
CA VAL A 148 10.05 2.77 2.50
C VAL A 148 9.91 3.57 1.20
N ARG A 149 10.02 4.91 1.23
CA ARG A 149 10.05 5.76 0.02
C ARG A 149 11.13 5.31 -0.94
N LYS A 150 12.37 5.15 -0.42
CA LYS A 150 13.49 4.65 -1.22
C LYS A 150 13.20 3.30 -1.86
N GLY A 151 12.59 2.37 -1.12
CA GLY A 151 12.21 1.05 -1.63
C GLY A 151 11.20 1.14 -2.78
N LEU A 152 10.17 1.98 -2.68
CA LEU A 152 9.18 2.22 -3.73
C LEU A 152 9.82 2.87 -4.97
N ILE A 153 10.67 3.87 -4.78
CA ILE A 153 11.34 4.56 -5.88
C ILE A 153 12.29 3.61 -6.61
N ASP A 154 13.21 2.98 -5.89
CA ASP A 154 14.26 2.16 -6.50
C ASP A 154 13.69 0.89 -7.15
N ASN A 155 12.82 0.18 -6.46
CA ASN A 155 12.35 -1.14 -6.88
C ASN A 155 11.11 -1.12 -7.79
N ALA A 156 10.34 -0.01 -7.82
CA ALA A 156 9.16 0.10 -8.66
C ALA A 156 9.29 1.19 -9.74
N TYR A 157 9.45 2.46 -9.36
CA TYR A 157 9.47 3.57 -10.33
C TYR A 157 10.65 3.55 -11.26
N SER A 158 11.87 3.41 -10.76
CA SER A 158 13.09 3.37 -11.57
C SER A 158 13.04 2.24 -12.59
N GLU A 159 12.45 1.10 -12.22
CA GLU A 159 12.28 -0.03 -13.12
C GLU A 159 11.15 0.18 -14.12
N ALA A 160 10.05 0.85 -13.75
CA ALA A 160 8.91 1.15 -14.61
C ALA A 160 9.24 2.18 -15.69
N THR A 161 10.09 3.16 -15.39
CA THR A 161 10.52 4.22 -16.32
C THR A 161 11.77 3.83 -17.12
N GLY A 162 12.45 2.76 -16.71
CA GLY A 162 13.67 2.25 -17.33
C GLY A 162 13.43 1.17 -18.38
N ARG A 163 13.82 -0.06 -18.04
CA ARG A 163 13.91 -1.19 -18.99
C ARG A 163 12.63 -2.02 -19.11
N PHE A 164 11.76 -2.02 -18.10
CA PHE A 164 10.62 -2.95 -18.01
C PHE A 164 9.27 -2.27 -18.29
N THR A 165 9.15 -1.56 -19.40
CA THR A 165 7.97 -0.76 -19.76
C THR A 165 6.95 -1.50 -20.63
N GLY A 166 7.19 -2.78 -20.94
CA GLY A 166 6.33 -3.54 -21.89
C GLY A 166 4.87 -3.65 -21.46
N PHE A 167 4.57 -3.61 -20.15
CA PHE A 167 3.22 -3.75 -19.63
C PHE A 167 2.28 -2.60 -20.03
N TYR A 168 2.78 -1.39 -20.30
CA TYR A 168 1.97 -0.24 -20.74
C TYR A 168 1.18 -0.50 -22.04
N LYS A 169 1.67 -1.40 -22.90
CA LYS A 169 1.06 -1.73 -24.19
C LYS A 169 0.27 -3.03 -24.18
N ASN A 170 0.24 -3.75 -23.05
CA ASN A 170 -0.45 -5.03 -22.99
C ASN A 170 -1.97 -4.85 -23.00
N ALA A 171 -2.68 -5.70 -23.73
CA ALA A 171 -4.14 -5.73 -23.77
C ALA A 171 -4.75 -6.72 -22.73
N ASN A 172 -3.98 -7.13 -21.74
CA ASN A 172 -4.39 -8.07 -20.69
C ASN A 172 -4.25 -7.44 -19.29
N ASN A 173 -4.45 -8.22 -18.25
CA ASN A 173 -4.39 -7.78 -16.86
C ASN A 173 -3.07 -7.12 -16.44
N TRP A 174 -1.96 -7.37 -17.13
CA TRP A 174 -0.68 -6.73 -16.84
C TRP A 174 -0.78 -5.20 -16.92
N ASN A 175 -1.47 -4.69 -17.93
CA ASN A 175 -1.67 -3.24 -18.06
C ASN A 175 -2.36 -2.67 -16.81
N GLN A 176 -3.45 -3.28 -16.38
CA GLN A 176 -4.23 -2.80 -15.24
C GLN A 176 -3.49 -2.97 -13.92
N VAL A 177 -2.98 -4.16 -13.64
CA VAL A 177 -2.32 -4.46 -12.35
C VAL A 177 -1.03 -3.66 -12.17
N CYS A 178 -0.19 -3.60 -13.22
CA CYS A 178 1.08 -2.88 -13.12
C CYS A 178 0.88 -1.37 -12.98
N ASN A 179 -0.02 -0.78 -13.77
CA ASN A 179 -0.32 0.65 -13.62
C ASN A 179 -1.01 0.96 -12.29
N ALA A 180 -1.89 0.08 -11.79
CA ALA A 180 -2.52 0.29 -10.49
C ALA A 180 -1.49 0.31 -9.35
N GLY A 181 -0.56 -0.65 -9.30
CA GLY A 181 0.48 -0.68 -8.27
C GLY A 181 1.35 0.59 -8.26
N LEU A 182 1.74 1.06 -9.46
CA LEU A 182 2.49 2.32 -9.60
C LEU A 182 1.66 3.54 -9.19
N LEU A 183 0.38 3.59 -9.60
CA LEU A 183 -0.51 4.70 -9.25
C LEU A 183 -0.72 4.81 -7.74
N TYR A 184 -0.96 3.68 -7.05
CA TYR A 184 -1.08 3.69 -5.59
C TYR A 184 0.21 4.17 -4.92
N ALA A 185 1.37 3.76 -5.42
CA ALA A 185 2.65 4.23 -4.92
C ALA A 185 2.83 5.74 -5.17
N ALA A 186 2.47 6.26 -6.37
CA ALA A 186 2.49 7.68 -6.67
C ALA A 186 1.61 8.50 -5.71
N LEU A 187 0.38 8.05 -5.50
CA LEU A 187 -0.55 8.73 -4.59
C LEU A 187 -0.09 8.68 -3.13
N ALA A 188 0.56 7.60 -2.71
CA ALA A 188 1.12 7.49 -1.37
C ALA A 188 2.29 8.47 -1.14
N LEU A 189 3.12 8.73 -2.18
CA LEU A 189 4.34 9.53 -2.10
C LEU A 189 4.17 10.98 -2.55
N TYR A 190 3.01 11.38 -3.02
CA TYR A 190 2.78 12.64 -3.76
C TYR A 190 3.36 13.89 -3.09
N GLU A 191 3.27 14.02 -1.78
CA GLU A 191 3.78 15.19 -1.05
C GLU A 191 5.24 15.04 -0.65
N ASP A 192 5.72 13.81 -0.50
CA ASP A 192 7.08 13.52 -0.06
C ASP A 192 8.10 13.58 -1.21
N THR A 193 7.64 13.31 -2.44
CA THR A 193 8.47 13.26 -3.65
C THR A 193 7.71 13.84 -4.85
N PRO A 194 7.39 15.16 -4.85
CA PRO A 194 6.53 15.75 -5.87
C PRO A 194 7.11 15.67 -7.29
N GLU A 195 8.43 15.55 -7.45
CA GLU A 195 9.11 15.39 -8.73
C GLU A 195 8.96 13.98 -9.35
N GLU A 196 8.50 13.00 -8.57
CA GLU A 196 8.34 11.61 -9.00
C GLU A 196 6.87 11.16 -9.06
N SER A 197 5.93 12.05 -8.71
CA SER A 197 4.50 11.78 -8.60
C SER A 197 3.72 12.15 -9.85
#